data_893c6c63290b2eb656043b14d8e888ac
#
_entry.id   893c6c63290b2eb656043b14d8e888ac
#
_cell.length_a   1.000
_cell.length_b   1.000
_cell.length_c   1.000
_cell.angle_alpha   90.00
_cell.angle_beta   90.00
_cell.angle_gamma   90.00
#
_symmetry.space_group_name_H-M   'P 1'
#
loop_
_entity.id
_entity.type
_entity.pdbx_description
1 polymer ?
#
loop_
_entity_poly.entity_id
_entity_poly.type
_entity_poly.pdbx_seq_one_letter_code
_entity_poly.pdbx_strand_id
1 'polypeptide(L)'
;QLTGSGVFNPEVLNATHKALDAVEADPSIQAVFLRGEGKNFSQGLDLEYLMANPDIFSEFVTSTMHLAARFLTFPVPVVSLVNGHAFGLGAMLVLASDYAVMRGDRGFFCLPEIDIGMTLTVRMNALVKASMSAYAIRETLLTGGRLTGEQARSMGVVDAVGDDSELEALALQ
;
A
#
# COMPACT_ATOMS: atom_id res chain seq x y z
N GLN A 1 6.71 11.19 -0.75
CA GLN A 1 6.63 10.45 -2.01
C GLN A 1 7.52 9.22 -1.97
N LEU A 2 7.00 8.04 -2.38
CA LEU A 2 7.81 6.83 -2.57
C LEU A 2 8.61 6.98 -3.87
N THR A 3 9.94 6.97 -3.77
CA THR A 3 10.83 7.22 -4.91
C THR A 3 11.23 5.94 -5.66
N GLY A 4 11.67 6.08 -6.88
CA GLY A 4 12.11 4.97 -7.74
C GLY A 4 10.97 4.02 -8.12
N SER A 5 11.22 2.70 -8.05
CA SER A 5 10.20 1.68 -8.34
C SER A 5 9.17 1.49 -7.23
N GLY A 6 9.34 2.18 -6.09
CA GLY A 6 8.50 2.01 -4.90
C GLY A 6 8.66 0.63 -4.24
N VAL A 7 9.81 -0.04 -4.39
CA VAL A 7 10.12 -1.29 -3.67
C VAL A 7 10.67 -0.98 -2.29
N PHE A 8 10.25 -1.79 -1.32
CA PHE A 8 10.69 -1.65 0.06
C PHE A 8 11.83 -2.60 0.39
N ASN A 9 12.97 -2.02 0.70
CA ASN A 9 14.11 -2.62 1.39
C ASN A 9 14.30 -1.91 2.75
N PRO A 10 15.26 -2.31 3.59
CA PRO A 10 15.47 -1.67 4.90
C PRO A 10 15.73 -0.17 4.84
N GLU A 11 16.41 0.32 3.80
CA GLU A 11 16.68 1.75 3.60
C GLU A 11 15.40 2.55 3.35
N VAL A 12 14.57 2.10 2.40
CA VAL A 12 13.29 2.74 2.06
C VAL A 12 12.33 2.70 3.25
N LEU A 13 12.28 1.56 3.97
CA LEU A 13 11.45 1.43 5.16
C LEU A 13 11.87 2.44 6.24
N ASN A 14 13.17 2.53 6.53
CA ASN A 14 13.69 3.49 7.51
C ASN A 14 13.47 4.94 7.09
N ALA A 15 13.65 5.26 5.79
CA ALA A 15 13.38 6.60 5.27
C ALA A 15 11.89 6.97 5.42
N THR A 16 10.99 6.01 5.17
CA THR A 16 9.55 6.21 5.35
C THR A 16 9.20 6.48 6.82
N HIS A 17 9.75 5.70 7.75
CA HIS A 17 9.55 5.95 9.19
C HIS A 17 10.04 7.33 9.61
N LYS A 18 11.23 7.76 9.18
CA LYS A 18 11.78 9.09 9.46
C LYS A 18 10.91 10.23 8.90
N ALA A 19 10.35 10.04 7.69
CA ALA A 19 9.43 11.01 7.12
C ALA A 19 8.15 11.13 7.98
N LEU A 20 7.61 10.01 8.44
CA LEU A 20 6.45 10.01 9.34
C LEU A 20 6.78 10.62 10.73
N ASP A 21 7.99 10.40 11.25
CA ASP A 21 8.44 11.04 12.51
C ASP A 21 8.47 12.57 12.36
N ALA A 22 8.93 13.06 11.21
CA ALA A 22 8.94 14.50 10.93
C ALA A 22 7.52 15.08 10.83
N VAL A 23 6.58 14.32 10.26
CA VAL A 23 5.16 14.72 10.20
C VAL A 23 4.54 14.77 11.61
N GLU A 24 4.77 13.75 12.43
CA GLU A 24 4.26 13.72 13.81
C GLU A 24 4.81 14.85 14.69
N ALA A 25 6.03 15.32 14.38
CA ALA A 25 6.66 16.42 15.12
C ALA A 25 6.14 17.82 14.70
N ASP A 26 5.43 17.92 13.58
CA ASP A 26 4.90 19.20 13.08
C ASP A 26 3.36 19.29 13.25
N PRO A 27 2.86 20.01 14.26
CA PRO A 27 1.43 20.11 14.53
C PRO A 27 0.66 20.92 13.46
N SER A 28 1.32 21.55 12.51
CA SER A 28 0.68 22.25 11.41
C SER A 28 0.21 21.31 10.29
N ILE A 29 0.72 20.09 10.23
CA ILE A 29 0.35 19.08 9.23
C ILE A 29 -1.00 18.47 9.63
N GLN A 30 -1.94 18.47 8.70
CA GLN A 30 -3.31 18.01 8.92
C GLN A 30 -3.65 16.69 8.22
N ALA A 31 -2.83 16.27 7.27
CA ALA A 31 -2.99 14.99 6.56
C ALA A 31 -1.67 14.56 5.92
N VAL A 32 -1.55 13.27 5.63
CA VAL A 32 -0.43 12.66 4.89
C VAL A 32 -0.95 12.12 3.57
N PHE A 33 -0.39 12.57 2.46
CA PHE A 33 -0.61 11.96 1.17
C PHE A 33 0.55 11.04 0.80
N LEU A 34 0.26 9.73 0.66
CA LEU A 34 1.20 8.75 0.17
C LEU A 34 1.04 8.59 -1.35
N ARG A 35 2.09 8.83 -2.11
CA ARG A 35 2.10 8.72 -3.57
C ARG A 35 3.39 8.06 -4.04
N GLY A 36 3.29 7.23 -5.07
CA GLY A 36 4.45 6.66 -5.74
C GLY A 36 5.01 7.55 -6.84
N GLU A 37 6.10 7.11 -7.46
CA GLU A 37 6.76 7.78 -8.58
C GLU A 37 6.53 7.02 -9.90
N GLY A 38 6.28 7.76 -10.97
CA GLY A 38 6.16 7.21 -12.32
C GLY A 38 4.94 6.29 -12.47
N LYS A 39 5.17 5.03 -12.89
CA LYS A 39 4.11 4.05 -13.17
C LYS A 39 3.70 3.19 -11.98
N ASN A 40 4.39 3.31 -10.87
CA ASN A 40 4.13 2.52 -9.67
C ASN A 40 3.72 3.43 -8.51
N PHE A 41 2.74 2.98 -7.74
CA PHE A 41 2.52 3.45 -6.39
C PHE A 41 3.54 2.74 -5.48
N SER A 42 3.54 1.41 -5.47
CA SER A 42 4.57 0.58 -4.87
C SER A 42 4.48 -0.85 -5.40
N GLN A 43 5.63 -1.44 -5.69
CA GLN A 43 5.72 -2.85 -6.09
C GLN A 43 5.85 -3.81 -4.88
N GLY A 44 5.81 -3.27 -3.66
CA GLY A 44 5.92 -4.07 -2.45
C GLY A 44 7.36 -4.31 -2.00
N LEU A 45 7.64 -5.51 -1.52
CA LEU A 45 8.96 -5.88 -1.00
C LEU A 45 9.99 -6.00 -2.13
N ASP A 46 11.22 -5.61 -1.85
CA ASP A 46 12.38 -5.90 -2.69
C ASP A 46 12.75 -7.39 -2.56
N LEU A 47 12.09 -8.23 -3.38
CA LEU A 47 12.27 -9.68 -3.31
C LEU A 47 13.69 -10.10 -3.71
N GLU A 48 14.34 -9.36 -4.62
CA GLU A 48 15.72 -9.63 -5.03
C GLU A 48 16.67 -9.42 -3.83
N TYR A 49 16.52 -8.28 -3.15
CA TYR A 49 17.28 -7.99 -1.93
C TYR A 49 17.01 -9.04 -0.85
N LEU A 50 15.77 -9.45 -0.63
CA LEU A 50 15.40 -10.41 0.39
C LEU A 50 15.89 -11.83 0.09
N MET A 51 15.88 -12.24 -1.19
CA MET A 51 16.46 -13.54 -1.58
C MET A 51 17.99 -13.57 -1.42
N ALA A 52 18.65 -12.44 -1.61
CA ALA A 52 20.08 -12.30 -1.35
C ALA A 52 20.41 -12.26 0.16
N ASN A 53 19.43 -11.95 1.02
CA ASN A 53 19.60 -11.81 2.47
C ASN A 53 18.51 -12.57 3.24
N PRO A 54 18.46 -13.93 3.13
CA PRO A 54 17.35 -14.72 3.67
C PRO A 54 17.24 -14.66 5.21
N ASP A 55 18.34 -14.39 5.90
CA ASP A 55 18.37 -14.35 7.36
C ASP A 55 17.51 -13.22 7.95
N ILE A 56 17.35 -12.11 7.20
CA ILE A 56 16.55 -10.97 7.66
C ILE A 56 15.09 -11.03 7.22
N PHE A 57 14.69 -12.00 6.37
CA PHE A 57 13.40 -12.04 5.71
C PHE A 57 12.22 -11.90 6.71
N SER A 58 12.19 -12.76 7.72
CA SER A 58 11.08 -12.79 8.69
C SER A 58 10.98 -11.51 9.53
N GLU A 59 12.13 -10.98 9.95
CA GLU A 59 12.20 -9.74 10.72
C GLU A 59 11.78 -8.54 9.85
N PHE A 60 12.26 -8.50 8.61
CA PHE A 60 11.92 -7.43 7.68
C PHE A 60 10.43 -7.40 7.33
N VAL A 61 9.82 -8.55 7.01
CA VAL A 61 8.37 -8.65 6.79
C VAL A 61 7.59 -8.18 8.03
N THR A 62 8.06 -8.54 9.23
CA THR A 62 7.46 -8.05 10.47
C THR A 62 7.55 -6.53 10.59
N SER A 63 8.70 -5.95 10.28
CA SER A 63 8.94 -4.50 10.33
C SER A 63 8.07 -3.73 9.33
N THR A 64 7.83 -4.27 8.14
CA THR A 64 6.91 -3.64 7.16
C THR A 64 5.47 -3.64 7.65
N MET A 65 5.04 -4.65 8.42
CA MET A 65 3.72 -4.65 9.04
C MET A 65 3.61 -3.68 10.22
N HIS A 66 4.72 -3.30 10.85
CA HIS A 66 4.74 -2.18 11.80
C HIS A 66 4.49 -0.85 11.09
N LEU A 67 4.98 -0.66 9.87
CA LEU A 67 4.66 0.53 9.06
C LEU A 67 3.16 0.59 8.75
N ALA A 68 2.54 -0.52 8.32
CA ALA A 68 1.10 -0.58 8.08
C ALA A 68 0.30 -0.30 9.37
N ALA A 69 0.72 -0.85 10.52
CA ALA A 69 0.10 -0.57 11.80
C ALA A 69 0.22 0.91 12.20
N ARG A 70 1.35 1.55 11.86
CA ARG A 70 1.55 2.98 12.09
C ARG A 70 0.57 3.83 11.29
N PHE A 71 0.26 3.45 10.05
CA PHE A 71 -0.77 4.15 9.24
C PHE A 71 -2.13 4.07 9.90
N LEU A 72 -2.55 2.89 10.37
CA LEU A 72 -3.83 2.68 11.06
C LEU A 72 -3.99 3.48 12.37
N THR A 73 -2.90 3.94 12.95
CA THR A 73 -2.91 4.66 14.24
C THR A 73 -2.27 6.05 14.14
N PHE A 74 -2.06 6.54 12.92
CA PHE A 74 -1.41 7.82 12.70
C PHE A 74 -2.28 8.98 13.22
N PRO A 75 -1.71 10.04 13.83
CA PRO A 75 -2.49 11.09 14.49
C PRO A 75 -3.26 12.01 13.54
N VAL A 76 -2.94 11.95 12.23
CA VAL A 76 -3.68 12.67 11.19
C VAL A 76 -4.04 11.70 10.06
N PRO A 77 -5.07 11.98 9.24
CA PRO A 77 -5.45 11.09 8.16
C PRO A 77 -4.30 10.75 7.22
N VAL A 78 -4.16 9.46 6.88
CA VAL A 78 -3.24 8.95 5.86
C VAL A 78 -4.04 8.58 4.62
N VAL A 79 -3.76 9.22 3.51
CA VAL A 79 -4.48 9.04 2.25
C VAL A 79 -3.55 8.49 1.18
N SER A 80 -3.91 7.37 0.57
CA SER A 80 -3.17 6.79 -0.56
C SER A 80 -3.63 7.37 -1.89
N LEU A 81 -2.74 8.07 -2.59
CA LEU A 81 -2.91 8.51 -3.98
C LEU A 81 -2.27 7.46 -4.90
N VAL A 82 -3.06 6.46 -5.30
CA VAL A 82 -2.58 5.28 -6.03
C VAL A 82 -2.40 5.63 -7.51
N ASN A 83 -1.26 6.26 -7.81
CA ASN A 83 -0.91 6.76 -9.14
C ASN A 83 -0.48 5.68 -10.15
N GLY A 84 -0.46 4.42 -9.77
CA GLY A 84 -0.02 3.30 -10.59
C GLY A 84 -0.18 1.96 -9.90
N HIS A 85 0.73 1.02 -10.19
CA HIS A 85 0.66 -0.32 -9.58
C HIS A 85 0.86 -0.29 -8.06
N ALA A 86 -0.05 -0.95 -7.33
CA ALA A 86 0.01 -1.19 -5.89
C ALA A 86 0.04 -2.71 -5.64
N PHE A 87 1.22 -3.28 -5.43
CA PHE A 87 1.43 -4.72 -5.32
C PHE A 87 1.99 -5.12 -3.95
N GLY A 88 1.56 -6.27 -3.43
CA GLY A 88 2.07 -6.85 -2.19
C GLY A 88 2.02 -5.86 -1.02
N LEU A 89 3.17 -5.48 -0.44
CA LEU A 89 3.21 -4.46 0.61
C LEU A 89 2.58 -3.13 0.16
N GLY A 90 2.74 -2.72 -1.11
CA GLY A 90 2.10 -1.52 -1.64
C GLY A 90 0.57 -1.60 -1.53
N ALA A 91 -0.03 -2.74 -1.86
CA ALA A 91 -1.46 -2.98 -1.67
C ALA A 91 -1.84 -3.00 -0.19
N MET A 92 -1.01 -3.57 0.69
CA MET A 92 -1.23 -3.54 2.14
C MET A 92 -1.23 -2.12 2.71
N LEU A 93 -0.37 -1.23 2.21
CA LEU A 93 -0.36 0.18 2.62
C LEU A 93 -1.61 0.94 2.16
N VAL A 94 -2.13 0.63 0.96
CA VAL A 94 -3.44 1.14 0.52
C VAL A 94 -4.54 0.71 1.49
N LEU A 95 -4.57 -0.57 1.88
CA LEU A 95 -5.56 -1.10 2.83
C LEU A 95 -5.41 -0.54 4.27
N ALA A 96 -4.23 -0.06 4.62
CA ALA A 96 -3.94 0.54 5.93
C ALA A 96 -4.17 2.06 5.96
N SER A 97 -4.46 2.69 4.82
CA SER A 97 -4.78 4.12 4.73
C SER A 97 -6.23 4.38 5.13
N ASP A 98 -6.51 5.59 5.64
CA ASP A 98 -7.88 6.03 5.99
C ASP A 98 -8.75 6.26 4.76
N TYR A 99 -8.14 6.63 3.63
CA TYR A 99 -8.80 6.86 2.35
C TYR A 99 -7.85 6.53 1.21
N ALA A 100 -8.37 5.98 0.12
CA ALA A 100 -7.58 5.64 -1.05
C ALA A 100 -8.25 6.11 -2.34
N VAL A 101 -7.51 6.88 -3.14
CA VAL A 101 -7.92 7.28 -4.50
C VAL A 101 -7.00 6.62 -5.51
N MET A 102 -7.54 5.92 -6.49
CA MET A 102 -6.75 5.20 -7.48
C MET A 102 -7.00 5.73 -8.89
N ARG A 103 -5.97 5.65 -9.73
CA ARG A 103 -6.11 5.94 -11.16
C ARG A 103 -7.02 4.93 -11.84
N GLY A 104 -7.94 5.44 -12.69
CA GLY A 104 -8.82 4.60 -13.51
C GLY A 104 -8.18 4.12 -14.81
N ASP A 105 -7.26 4.92 -15.37
CA ASP A 105 -6.68 4.72 -16.70
C ASP A 105 -5.47 3.77 -16.71
N ARG A 106 -4.83 3.53 -15.54
CA ARG A 106 -3.64 2.67 -15.44
C ARG A 106 -3.39 2.20 -14.01
N GLY A 107 -2.57 1.15 -13.93
CA GLY A 107 -2.20 0.54 -12.65
C GLY A 107 -3.16 -0.58 -12.24
N PHE A 108 -2.69 -1.39 -11.30
CA PHE A 108 -3.47 -2.48 -10.73
C PHE A 108 -3.23 -2.53 -9.23
N PHE A 109 -4.29 -2.80 -8.47
CA PHE A 109 -4.19 -3.28 -7.11
C PHE A 109 -4.05 -4.81 -7.15
N CYS A 110 -3.09 -5.38 -6.43
CA CYS A 110 -2.86 -6.82 -6.43
C CYS A 110 -2.19 -7.31 -5.13
N LEU A 111 -2.67 -8.44 -4.64
CA LEU A 111 -2.06 -9.23 -3.58
C LEU A 111 -1.53 -10.52 -4.20
N PRO A 112 -0.26 -10.53 -4.70
CA PRO A 112 0.27 -11.59 -5.57
C PRO A 112 0.83 -12.79 -4.80
N GLU A 113 0.55 -12.94 -3.51
CA GLU A 113 1.18 -13.92 -2.63
C GLU A 113 1.02 -15.35 -3.15
N ILE A 114 -0.15 -15.69 -3.75
CA ILE A 114 -0.38 -17.01 -4.34
C ILE A 114 0.51 -17.28 -5.55
N ASP A 115 0.78 -16.26 -6.37
CA ASP A 115 1.61 -16.40 -7.58
C ASP A 115 3.07 -16.64 -7.25
N ILE A 116 3.53 -16.13 -6.10
CA ILE A 116 4.91 -16.25 -5.62
C ILE A 116 5.10 -17.34 -4.54
N GLY A 117 4.05 -18.13 -4.27
CA GLY A 117 4.09 -19.21 -3.30
C GLY A 117 4.25 -18.76 -1.84
N MET A 118 3.85 -17.56 -1.53
CA MET A 118 3.89 -16.99 -0.17
C MET A 118 2.52 -17.08 0.52
N THR A 119 2.55 -17.19 1.85
CA THR A 119 1.36 -17.09 2.68
C THR A 119 1.33 -15.76 3.43
N LEU A 120 0.12 -15.25 3.69
CA LEU A 120 -0.03 -14.07 4.53
C LEU A 120 0.31 -14.38 5.99
N THR A 121 1.04 -13.48 6.63
CA THR A 121 1.22 -13.52 8.09
C THR A 121 -0.11 -13.25 8.80
N VAL A 122 -0.17 -13.54 10.10
CA VAL A 122 -1.37 -13.26 10.93
C VAL A 122 -1.77 -11.78 10.84
N ARG A 123 -0.79 -10.86 10.85
CA ARG A 123 -1.05 -9.41 10.77
C ARG A 123 -1.57 -8.99 9.41
N MET A 124 -1.01 -9.51 8.32
CA MET A 124 -1.51 -9.29 6.96
C MET A 124 -2.95 -9.80 6.82
N ASN A 125 -3.24 -11.01 7.30
CA ASN A 125 -4.59 -11.56 7.31
C ASN A 125 -5.58 -10.69 8.09
N ALA A 126 -5.16 -10.17 9.23
CA ALA A 126 -6.01 -9.29 10.03
C ALA A 126 -6.35 -8.00 9.28
N LEU A 127 -5.35 -7.34 8.68
CA LEU A 127 -5.54 -6.13 7.86
C LEU A 127 -6.50 -6.39 6.69
N VAL A 128 -6.20 -7.41 5.88
CA VAL A 128 -7.02 -7.74 4.70
C VAL A 128 -8.47 -8.04 5.09
N LYS A 129 -8.70 -8.81 6.16
CA LYS A 129 -10.05 -9.13 6.63
C LYS A 129 -10.80 -7.92 7.20
N ALA A 130 -10.08 -6.96 7.76
CA ALA A 130 -10.68 -5.73 8.29
C ALA A 130 -11.05 -4.74 7.17
N SER A 131 -10.27 -4.71 6.08
CA SER A 131 -10.37 -3.69 5.04
C SER A 131 -11.06 -4.16 3.75
N MET A 132 -11.29 -5.47 3.57
CA MET A 132 -11.86 -6.02 2.33
C MET A 132 -13.05 -6.92 2.58
N SER A 133 -14.01 -6.89 1.65
CA SER A 133 -15.11 -7.86 1.64
C SER A 133 -14.64 -9.30 1.35
N ALA A 134 -15.39 -10.30 1.79
CA ALA A 134 -15.08 -11.70 1.49
C ALA A 134 -15.01 -11.98 -0.02
N TYR A 135 -15.78 -11.25 -0.83
CA TYR A 135 -15.73 -11.33 -2.29
C TYR A 135 -14.41 -10.78 -2.83
N ALA A 136 -14.02 -9.56 -2.43
CA ALA A 136 -12.78 -8.95 -2.86
C ALA A 136 -11.54 -9.79 -2.43
N ILE A 137 -11.57 -10.38 -1.23
CA ILE A 137 -10.52 -11.30 -0.77
C ILE A 137 -10.38 -12.50 -1.69
N ARG A 138 -11.48 -13.12 -2.10
CA ARG A 138 -11.41 -14.26 -3.03
C ARG A 138 -10.84 -13.88 -4.37
N GLU A 139 -11.29 -12.75 -4.94
CA GLU A 139 -10.84 -12.27 -6.25
C GLU A 139 -9.37 -11.83 -6.27
N THR A 140 -8.80 -11.44 -5.14
CA THR A 140 -7.41 -10.98 -5.06
C THR A 140 -6.48 -12.07 -4.51
N LEU A 141 -6.71 -12.55 -3.29
CA LEU A 141 -5.77 -13.47 -2.62
C LEU A 141 -5.79 -14.90 -3.16
N LEU A 142 -6.97 -15.42 -3.56
CA LEU A 142 -7.07 -16.81 -3.99
C LEU A 142 -6.77 -16.97 -5.48
N THR A 143 -6.85 -15.91 -6.26
CA THR A 143 -6.63 -15.95 -7.71
C THR A 143 -5.41 -15.16 -8.17
N GLY A 144 -4.79 -14.36 -7.29
CA GLY A 144 -3.76 -13.39 -7.68
C GLY A 144 -4.32 -12.27 -8.57
N GLY A 145 -5.63 -12.04 -8.53
CA GLY A 145 -6.34 -11.11 -9.40
C GLY A 145 -5.80 -9.69 -9.32
N ARG A 146 -5.61 -9.08 -10.49
CA ARG A 146 -5.17 -7.70 -10.65
C ARG A 146 -6.38 -6.81 -10.91
N LEU A 147 -6.78 -6.03 -9.92
CA LEU A 147 -7.93 -5.14 -10.03
C LEU A 147 -7.51 -3.81 -10.66
N THR A 148 -8.22 -3.38 -11.71
CA THR A 148 -8.16 -2.00 -12.19
C THR A 148 -8.74 -1.05 -11.14
N GLY A 149 -8.54 0.27 -11.28
CA GLY A 149 -9.13 1.25 -10.36
C GLY A 149 -10.64 1.09 -10.23
N GLU A 150 -11.36 0.95 -11.35
CA GLU A 150 -12.81 0.75 -11.36
C GLU A 150 -13.25 -0.54 -10.67
N GLN A 151 -12.51 -1.65 -10.87
CA GLN A 151 -12.77 -2.90 -10.19
C GLN A 151 -12.52 -2.78 -8.68
N ALA A 152 -11.39 -2.17 -8.30
CA ALA A 152 -11.06 -1.93 -6.90
C ALA A 152 -12.12 -1.07 -6.21
N ARG A 153 -12.61 -0.02 -6.89
CA ARG A 153 -13.69 0.84 -6.41
C ARG A 153 -15.01 0.06 -6.25
N SER A 154 -15.40 -0.72 -7.27
CA SER A 154 -16.64 -1.49 -7.22
C SER A 154 -16.65 -2.57 -6.13
N MET A 155 -15.47 -3.07 -5.73
CA MET A 155 -15.29 -4.06 -4.66
C MET A 155 -15.06 -3.41 -3.28
N GLY A 156 -15.03 -2.08 -3.19
CA GLY A 156 -14.78 -1.35 -1.94
C GLY A 156 -13.34 -1.47 -1.42
N VAL A 157 -12.37 -1.68 -2.32
CA VAL A 157 -10.95 -1.75 -2.00
C VAL A 157 -10.31 -0.35 -1.99
N VAL A 158 -10.82 0.54 -2.85
CA VAL A 158 -10.49 1.97 -2.86
C VAL A 158 -11.77 2.80 -2.81
N ASP A 159 -11.67 4.05 -2.37
CA ASP A 159 -12.81 4.92 -2.11
C ASP A 159 -13.22 5.76 -3.31
N ALA A 160 -12.27 6.14 -4.16
CA ALA A 160 -12.53 6.93 -5.36
C ALA A 160 -11.60 6.55 -6.51
N VAL A 161 -12.02 6.89 -7.73
CA VAL A 161 -11.23 6.69 -8.96
C VAL A 161 -11.27 7.98 -9.78
N GLY A 162 -10.14 8.34 -10.38
CA GLY A 162 -10.00 9.50 -11.26
C GLY A 162 -8.74 9.43 -12.09
N ASP A 163 -8.50 10.47 -12.87
CA ASP A 163 -7.25 10.63 -13.61
C ASP A 163 -6.10 11.07 -12.68
N ASP A 164 -4.86 10.97 -13.14
CA ASP A 164 -3.68 11.32 -12.34
C ASP A 164 -3.71 12.75 -11.78
N SER A 165 -4.25 13.69 -12.56
CA SER A 165 -4.40 15.09 -12.17
C SER A 165 -5.53 15.34 -11.17
N GLU A 166 -6.42 14.39 -10.98
CA GLU A 166 -7.60 14.50 -10.12
C GLU A 166 -7.39 13.86 -8.75
N LEU A 167 -6.36 13.01 -8.57
CA LEU A 167 -6.18 12.21 -7.35
C LEU A 167 -6.16 13.08 -6.08
N GLU A 168 -5.43 14.19 -6.08
CA GLU A 168 -5.36 15.09 -4.92
C GLU A 168 -6.68 15.79 -4.67
N ALA A 169 -7.35 16.26 -5.73
CA ALA A 169 -8.64 16.94 -5.61
C ALA A 169 -9.74 16.02 -5.07
N LEU A 170 -9.73 14.74 -5.50
CA LEU A 170 -10.65 13.73 -4.99
C LEU A 170 -10.36 13.34 -3.52
N ALA A 171 -9.09 13.37 -3.14
CA ALA A 171 -8.68 13.07 -1.77
C ALA A 171 -9.00 14.18 -0.76
N LEU A 172 -9.26 15.40 -1.23
CA LEU A 172 -9.58 16.57 -0.39
C LEU A 172 -11.10 16.82 -0.21
N GLN A 173 -11.94 15.97 -0.81
CA GLN A 173 -13.42 16.05 -0.68
C GLN A 173 -13.90 15.31 0.57
#